data_8ed93325d1a4900490cb252c5f183e50
#
_entry.id   8ed93325d1a4900490cb252c5f183e50
#
_cell.length_a   1.000
_cell.length_b   1.000
_cell.length_c   1.000
_cell.angle_alpha   90.00
_cell.angle_beta   90.00
_cell.angle_gamma   90.00
#
_symmetry.space_group_name_H-M   'P 1'
#
loop_
_entity.id
_entity.type
_entity.pdbx_description
1 polymer ?
#
loop_
_entity_poly.entity_id
_entity_poly.type
_entity_poly.pdbx_seq_one_letter_code
_entity_poly.pdbx_strand_id
1 'polypeptide(L)'
;MTTPTPTRLRELLARYATVRIALAERDTQELRRALREVTRHLCAETGTKGIREALEAADAALSEACCARRTARLARETRLAA
;
A
#
# COMPACT_ATOMS: atom_id res chain seq x y z
N MET A 1 11.06 11.74 9.94
CA MET A 1 10.26 11.23 8.83
C MET A 1 10.31 9.73 8.79
N THR A 2 9.16 9.10 8.92
CA THR A 2 9.08 7.63 8.92
C THR A 2 8.89 7.13 7.49
N THR A 3 9.79 6.27 7.03
CA THR A 3 9.63 5.60 5.75
C THR A 3 8.47 4.62 5.87
N PRO A 4 7.47 4.64 4.96
CA PRO A 4 6.36 3.70 5.04
C PRO A 4 6.86 2.27 4.90
N THR A 5 6.41 1.39 5.80
CA THR A 5 6.77 -0.02 5.72
C THR A 5 5.91 -0.72 4.67
N PRO A 6 6.48 -1.63 3.87
CA PRO A 6 5.71 -2.36 2.87
C PRO A 6 4.51 -3.10 3.46
N THR A 7 4.65 -3.68 4.64
CA THR A 7 3.57 -4.38 5.33
C THR A 7 2.41 -3.44 5.64
N ARG A 8 2.71 -2.25 6.18
CA ARG A 8 1.70 -1.26 6.51
C ARG A 8 0.97 -0.77 5.26
N LEU A 9 1.71 -0.51 4.18
CA LEU A 9 1.12 -0.09 2.91
C LEU A 9 0.19 -1.16 2.33
N ARG A 10 0.61 -2.43 2.37
CA ARG A 10 -0.23 -3.54 1.90
C ARG A 10 -1.53 -3.64 2.69
N GLU A 11 -1.45 -3.51 4.01
CA GLU A 11 -2.63 -3.54 4.88
C GLU A 11 -3.60 -2.42 4.53
N LEU A 12 -3.09 -1.20 4.36
CA LEU A 12 -3.90 -0.04 4.02
C LEU A 12 -4.52 -0.17 2.64
N LEU A 13 -3.77 -0.66 1.66
CA LEU A 13 -4.28 -0.87 0.30
C LEU A 13 -5.35 -1.96 0.26
N ALA A 14 -5.14 -3.05 1.00
CA ALA A 14 -6.13 -4.12 1.10
C ALA A 14 -7.43 -3.61 1.74
N ARG A 15 -7.30 -2.82 2.79
CA ARG A 15 -8.47 -2.22 3.46
C ARG A 15 -9.20 -1.25 2.54
N TYR A 16 -8.44 -0.43 1.80
CA TYR A 16 -9.01 0.49 0.83
C TYR A 16 -9.83 -0.26 -0.22
N ALA A 17 -9.27 -1.32 -0.80
CA ALA A 17 -9.96 -2.13 -1.80
C ALA A 17 -11.22 -2.77 -1.23
N THR A 18 -11.14 -3.34 -0.02
CA THR A 18 -12.28 -3.97 0.65
C THR A 18 -13.42 -2.97 0.87
N VAL A 19 -13.09 -1.78 1.35
CA VAL A 19 -14.10 -0.74 1.59
C VAL A 19 -14.72 -0.26 0.28
N ARG A 20 -13.91 -0.11 -0.77
CA ARG A 20 -14.40 0.31 -2.08
C ARG A 20 -15.37 -0.70 -2.68
N ILE A 21 -15.04 -1.99 -2.55
CA ILE A 21 -15.91 -3.07 -3.03
C ILE A 21 -17.22 -3.09 -2.24
N ALA A 22 -17.14 -2.99 -0.92
CA ALA A 22 -18.31 -2.96 -0.06
C ALA A 22 -19.22 -1.78 -0.36
N LEU A 23 -18.64 -0.60 -0.62
CA LEU A 23 -19.40 0.60 -0.99
C LEU A 23 -20.13 0.43 -2.33
N ALA A 24 -19.50 -0.25 -3.29
CA ALA A 24 -20.12 -0.52 -4.57
C ALA A 24 -21.33 -1.45 -4.43
N GLU A 25 -21.28 -2.36 -3.47
CA GLU A 25 -22.39 -3.29 -3.20
C GLU A 25 -23.50 -2.63 -2.37
N ARG A 26 -23.12 -1.86 -1.36
CA ARG A 26 -24.07 -1.20 -0.46
C ARG A 26 -23.47 0.12 0.03
N ASP A 27 -24.07 1.23 -0.36
CA ASP A 27 -23.63 2.55 0.04
C ASP A 27 -24.19 2.89 1.41
N THR A 28 -23.36 2.81 2.45
CA THR A 28 -23.72 3.16 3.82
C THR A 28 -22.84 4.29 4.33
N GLN A 29 -23.33 5.00 5.34
CA GLN A 29 -22.57 6.09 5.96
C GLN A 29 -21.31 5.56 6.67
N GLU A 30 -21.42 4.39 7.29
CA GLU A 30 -20.28 3.76 7.95
C GLU A 30 -19.17 3.43 6.96
N LEU A 31 -19.53 2.90 5.79
CA LEU A 31 -18.55 2.58 4.75
C LEU A 31 -17.89 3.83 4.18
N ARG A 32 -18.67 4.90 4.00
CA ARG A 32 -18.11 6.19 3.55
C ARG A 32 -17.13 6.74 4.57
N ARG A 33 -17.45 6.63 5.85
CA ARG A 33 -16.55 7.04 6.93
C ARG A 33 -15.28 6.20 6.94
N ALA A 34 -15.42 4.87 6.78
CA ALA A 34 -14.28 3.97 6.70
C ALA A 34 -13.37 4.32 5.51
N LEU A 35 -13.96 4.66 4.37
CA LEU A 35 -13.21 5.07 3.19
C LEU A 35 -12.40 6.34 3.45
N ARG A 36 -13.04 7.35 4.05
CA ARG A 36 -12.33 8.58 4.39
C ARG A 36 -11.17 8.32 5.35
N GLU A 37 -11.39 7.44 6.31
CA GLU A 37 -10.37 7.11 7.31
C GLU A 37 -9.16 6.41 6.69
N VAL A 38 -9.39 5.38 5.86
CA VAL A 38 -8.30 4.67 5.21
C VAL A 38 -7.57 5.57 4.21
N THR A 39 -8.31 6.43 3.51
CA THR A 39 -7.72 7.41 2.60
C THR A 39 -6.77 8.34 3.35
N ARG A 40 -7.21 8.84 4.51
CA ARG A 40 -6.39 9.72 5.34
C ARG A 40 -5.11 9.00 5.81
N HIS A 41 -5.25 7.74 6.22
CA HIS A 41 -4.08 6.95 6.63
C HIS A 41 -3.11 6.73 5.48
N LEU A 42 -3.61 6.43 4.28
CA LEU A 42 -2.76 6.25 3.10
C LEU A 42 -2.02 7.55 2.76
N CYS A 43 -2.71 8.67 2.79
CA CYS A 43 -2.09 9.96 2.51
C CYS A 43 -1.02 10.29 3.56
N ALA A 44 -1.29 10.02 4.84
CA ALA A 44 -0.33 10.25 5.90
C ALA A 44 0.91 9.37 5.76
N GLU A 45 0.72 8.07 5.44
CA GLU A 45 1.83 7.14 5.26
C GLU A 45 2.72 7.49 4.07
N THR A 46 2.11 7.97 2.99
CA THR A 46 2.85 8.30 1.75
C THR A 46 3.28 9.75 1.68
N GLY A 47 2.82 10.60 2.60
CA GLY A 47 3.14 12.03 2.60
C GLY A 47 2.49 12.77 1.46
N THR A 48 1.33 12.32 0.99
CA THR A 48 0.60 12.93 -0.12
C THR A 48 -0.66 13.60 0.37
N LYS A 49 -1.26 14.44 -0.48
CA LYS A 49 -2.47 15.20 -0.14
C LYS A 49 -3.75 14.58 -0.67
N GLY A 50 -3.67 13.72 -1.69
CA GLY A 50 -4.82 13.11 -2.31
C GLY A 50 -4.68 11.61 -2.44
N ILE A 51 -5.82 10.91 -2.57
CA ILE A 51 -5.82 9.45 -2.67
C ILE A 51 -5.11 8.95 -3.93
N ARG A 52 -5.25 9.66 -5.03
CA ARG A 52 -4.62 9.27 -6.29
C ARG A 52 -3.09 9.25 -6.14
N GLU A 53 -2.53 10.32 -5.62
CA GLU A 53 -1.10 10.43 -5.35
C GLU A 53 -0.65 9.41 -4.30
N ALA A 54 -1.50 9.16 -3.30
CA ALA A 54 -1.20 8.17 -2.27
C ALA A 54 -1.11 6.76 -2.86
N LEU A 55 -2.04 6.40 -3.74
CA LEU A 55 -2.04 5.09 -4.40
C LEU A 55 -0.82 4.93 -5.31
N GLU A 56 -0.47 5.95 -6.06
CA GLU A 56 0.71 5.94 -6.92
C GLU A 56 1.99 5.79 -6.10
N ALA A 57 2.11 6.55 -5.01
CA ALA A 57 3.27 6.49 -4.14
C ALA A 57 3.39 5.15 -3.43
N ALA A 58 2.27 4.59 -2.97
CA ALA A 58 2.25 3.28 -2.32
C ALA A 58 2.65 2.18 -3.31
N ASP A 59 2.14 2.24 -4.53
CA ASP A 59 2.47 1.28 -5.58
C ASP A 59 3.95 1.32 -5.91
N ALA A 60 4.52 2.51 -6.06
CA ALA A 60 5.94 2.68 -6.33
C ALA A 60 6.80 2.13 -5.18
N ALA A 61 6.42 2.41 -3.93
CA ALA A 61 7.16 1.92 -2.76
C ALA A 61 7.12 0.40 -2.67
N LEU A 62 5.97 -0.22 -2.95
CA LEU A 62 5.84 -1.68 -2.94
C LEU A 62 6.61 -2.31 -4.09
N SER A 63 6.64 -1.69 -5.25
CA SER A 63 7.44 -2.16 -6.40
C SER A 63 8.92 -2.14 -6.07
N GLU A 64 9.42 -1.06 -5.46
CA GLU A 64 10.81 -0.96 -5.03
C GLU A 64 11.16 -2.04 -4.00
N ALA A 65 10.30 -2.26 -3.01
CA ALA A 65 10.51 -3.28 -1.99
C ALA A 65 10.55 -4.68 -2.61
N CYS A 66 9.68 -4.95 -3.59
CA CYS A 66 9.65 -6.22 -4.31
C CYS A 66 10.92 -6.43 -5.12
N CYS A 67 11.38 -5.40 -5.84
CA CYS A 67 12.63 -5.46 -6.61
C CYS A 67 13.84 -5.69 -5.72
N ALA A 68 13.90 -5.00 -4.58
CA ALA A 68 15.00 -5.17 -3.63
C ALA A 68 15.05 -6.59 -3.08
N ARG A 69 13.91 -7.18 -2.75
CA ARG A 69 13.83 -8.57 -2.29
C ARG A 69 14.24 -9.56 -3.37
N ARG A 70 13.82 -9.32 -4.60
CA ARG A 70 14.18 -10.17 -5.73
C ARG A 70 15.69 -10.13 -5.97
N THR A 71 16.27 -8.94 -5.97
CA THR A 71 17.72 -8.76 -6.14
C THR A 71 18.49 -9.46 -5.03
N ALA A 72 18.09 -9.31 -3.78
CA ALA A 72 18.73 -9.95 -2.65
C ALA A 72 18.64 -11.48 -2.74
N ARG A 73 17.50 -12.01 -3.19
CA ARG A 73 17.31 -13.46 -3.36
C ARG A 73 18.19 -13.99 -4.48
N LEU A 74 18.26 -13.31 -5.61
CA LEU A 74 19.11 -13.71 -6.74
C LEU A 74 20.57 -13.68 -6.35
N ALA A 75 21.02 -12.68 -5.61
CA ALA A 75 22.38 -12.60 -5.13
C ALA A 75 22.73 -13.78 -4.21
N ARG A 76 21.78 -14.17 -3.34
CA ARG A 76 21.94 -15.33 -2.47
C ARG A 76 22.03 -16.62 -3.24
N GLU A 77 21.14 -16.81 -4.22
CA GLU A 77 21.13 -18.02 -5.08
C GLU A 77 22.43 -18.14 -5.87
N THR A 78 22.92 -17.04 -6.43
CA THR A 78 24.17 -17.00 -7.16
C THR A 78 25.33 -17.40 -6.24
N ARG A 79 25.34 -16.91 -5.01
CA ARG A 79 26.37 -17.20 -4.03
C ARG A 79 26.38 -18.68 -3.63
N LEU A 80 25.20 -19.27 -3.49
CA LEU A 80 25.06 -20.68 -3.14
C LEU A 80 25.40 -21.61 -4.32
N ALA A 81 25.20 -21.15 -5.55
CA ALA A 81 25.50 -21.93 -6.75
C ALA A 81 26.99 -21.93 -7.10
N ALA A 82 27.74 -21.00 -6.57
CA ALA A 82 29.20 -20.96 -6.73
C ALA A 82 29.87 -21.92 -5.75
#